data_24b71bb7d28353802c6eb1c307b9743b
#
_entry.id   24b71bb7d28353802c6eb1c307b9743b
#
_cell.length_a   1.000
_cell.length_b   1.000
_cell.length_c   1.000
_cell.angle_alpha   90.00
_cell.angle_beta   90.00
_cell.angle_gamma   90.00
#
_symmetry.space_group_name_H-M   'P 1'
#
loop_
_entity.id
_entity.type
_entity.pdbx_description
1 polymer ?
#
loop_
_entity_poly.entity_id
_entity_poly.type
_entity_poly.pdbx_seq_one_letter_code
_entity_poly.pdbx_strand_id
1 'polypeptide(L)'
;MNKIYLDNAATTPVDKKVVEAMLPYFSEKFGNASSQHTLGLEAKRELERSRDIIAHSINAKSDEIFFTSGGTEANNFAIKGAIWKLKEQGKKHIIISKIEHDCVLNSCKWLEKQGCRVTYLDVDGYGFIDLEQFKREITPETAIVSIIHANNEIGTIQNLDEIGKICREKNVLFHTDACQSYTKTELNVKKQNLDLVTLNAHKIHGPKGVGALYIRREIQNKIAPLLHGGGHEKGLRSGTENIPGIVGFAKAVKLADKKHIKHMEKLRDGLMREILKIPDTKLNGPSPETGKRLCNNINISFMNIEGEALGGYLDAYGIASSTGSACSSHSLEPSHVLKAIGLNDLEANSSIRLSLSRDNTEEEINHVLKVLPKIVGKLRKISPFK
;
A
#
# COMPACT_ATOMS: atom_id res chain seq x y z
N MET A 1 21.86 14.15 -17.27
CA MET A 1 20.57 14.69 -16.80
C MET A 1 20.26 14.06 -15.46
N ASN A 2 19.78 14.85 -14.48
CA ASN A 2 19.29 14.29 -13.22
C ASN A 2 18.06 13.42 -13.54
N LYS A 3 18.01 12.21 -12.97
CA LYS A 3 16.85 11.32 -13.13
C LYS A 3 15.68 11.84 -12.31
N ILE A 4 14.53 12.01 -12.93
CA ILE A 4 13.25 12.36 -12.27
C ILE A 4 12.54 11.06 -11.91
N TYR A 5 12.31 10.83 -10.62
CA TYR A 5 11.67 9.61 -10.15
C TYR A 5 10.20 9.85 -9.78
N LEU A 6 9.31 9.34 -10.61
CA LEU A 6 7.85 9.41 -10.45
C LEU A 6 7.21 8.02 -10.32
N ASP A 7 7.93 7.08 -9.69
CA ASP A 7 7.41 5.73 -9.39
C ASP A 7 7.48 5.41 -7.88
N ASN A 8 7.17 6.40 -7.04
CA ASN A 8 7.22 6.27 -5.59
C ASN A 8 6.13 5.35 -5.01
N ALA A 9 5.12 4.98 -5.78
CA ALA A 9 4.15 3.95 -5.39
C ALA A 9 4.73 2.53 -5.47
N ALA A 10 5.77 2.29 -6.29
CA ALA A 10 6.50 1.02 -6.32
C ALA A 10 7.47 0.91 -5.14
N THR A 11 8.29 1.91 -4.91
CA THR A 11 9.20 2.04 -3.76
C THR A 11 9.70 3.49 -3.67
N THR A 12 10.21 3.92 -2.52
CA THR A 12 10.88 5.21 -2.37
C THR A 12 12.38 5.04 -2.08
N PRO A 13 13.22 6.01 -2.42
CA PRO A 13 14.59 6.05 -1.90
C PRO A 13 14.56 6.14 -0.37
N VAL A 14 15.52 5.48 0.28
CA VAL A 14 15.65 5.58 1.74
C VAL A 14 16.21 6.96 2.10
N ASP A 15 15.58 7.66 3.05
CA ASP A 15 16.06 8.95 3.54
C ASP A 15 17.45 8.80 4.17
N LYS A 16 18.36 9.76 3.91
CA LYS A 16 19.72 9.74 4.47
C LYS A 16 19.73 9.65 5.99
N LYS A 17 18.84 10.38 6.68
CA LYS A 17 18.70 10.33 8.14
C LYS A 17 18.18 8.97 8.62
N VAL A 18 17.45 8.24 7.78
CA VAL A 18 17.03 6.86 8.07
C VAL A 18 18.23 5.93 7.98
N VAL A 19 19.02 6.04 6.90
CA VAL A 19 20.26 5.23 6.74
C VAL A 19 21.21 5.49 7.92
N GLU A 20 21.47 6.73 8.28
CA GLU A 20 22.30 7.12 9.43
C GLU A 20 21.81 6.49 10.75
N ALA A 21 20.49 6.47 10.97
CA ALA A 21 19.91 5.84 12.17
C ALA A 21 20.07 4.31 12.19
N MET A 22 20.14 3.67 11.03
CA MET A 22 20.28 2.21 10.89
C MET A 22 21.72 1.74 11.09
N LEU A 23 22.71 2.53 10.63
CA LEU A 23 24.12 2.12 10.56
C LEU A 23 24.70 1.51 11.84
N PRO A 24 24.48 2.07 13.05
CA PRO A 24 25.05 1.51 14.27
C PRO A 24 24.59 0.07 14.59
N TYR A 25 23.41 -0.31 14.11
CA TYR A 25 22.81 -1.62 14.41
C TYR A 25 23.32 -2.76 13.51
N PHE A 26 24.17 -2.48 12.53
CA PHE A 26 24.80 -3.51 11.71
C PHE A 26 26.06 -4.07 12.36
N SER A 27 26.85 -3.26 13.07
CA SER A 27 28.17 -3.65 13.56
C SER A 27 28.50 -3.23 14.99
N GLU A 28 27.94 -2.13 15.50
CA GLU A 28 28.25 -1.60 16.83
C GLU A 28 27.25 -2.11 17.86
N LYS A 29 25.93 -2.04 17.57
CA LYS A 29 24.79 -2.39 18.42
C LYS A 29 24.10 -3.63 17.90
N PHE A 30 24.85 -4.66 17.60
CA PHE A 30 24.42 -5.88 16.87
C PHE A 30 23.75 -6.94 17.78
N GLY A 31 23.46 -6.62 19.02
CA GLY A 31 22.92 -7.59 19.98
C GLY A 31 21.59 -8.22 19.54
N ASN A 32 21.39 -9.49 19.91
CA ASN A 32 20.10 -10.15 19.74
C ASN A 32 19.14 -9.72 20.86
N ALA A 33 17.97 -9.20 20.52
CA ALA A 33 16.99 -8.66 21.48
C ALA A 33 16.45 -9.72 22.48
N SER A 34 16.64 -11.00 22.20
CA SER A 34 16.29 -12.11 23.11
C SER A 34 17.36 -12.40 24.15
N SER A 35 18.60 -11.85 24.02
CA SER A 35 19.71 -12.12 24.94
C SER A 35 19.61 -11.27 26.22
N GLN A 36 20.03 -11.85 27.36
CA GLN A 36 19.94 -11.19 28.67
C GLN A 36 21.16 -10.30 29.00
N HIS A 37 22.24 -10.38 28.23
CA HIS A 37 23.42 -9.54 28.42
C HIS A 37 23.20 -8.12 27.86
N THR A 38 24.08 -7.19 28.21
CA THR A 38 23.97 -5.74 27.92
C THR A 38 23.66 -5.44 26.44
N LEU A 39 24.34 -6.09 25.51
CA LEU A 39 24.11 -5.88 24.06
C LEU A 39 22.70 -6.28 23.63
N GLY A 40 22.19 -7.41 24.18
CA GLY A 40 20.82 -7.85 23.88
C GLY A 40 19.77 -6.91 24.49
N LEU A 41 19.99 -6.44 25.73
CA LEU A 41 19.11 -5.48 26.38
C LEU A 41 19.10 -4.12 25.67
N GLU A 42 20.21 -3.69 25.07
CA GLU A 42 20.27 -2.48 24.24
C GLU A 42 19.43 -2.66 22.98
N ALA A 43 19.60 -3.75 22.25
CA ALA A 43 18.80 -4.08 21.07
C ALA A 43 17.30 -4.16 21.40
N LYS A 44 16.94 -4.80 22.52
CA LYS A 44 15.54 -4.90 22.99
C LYS A 44 14.94 -3.53 23.30
N ARG A 45 15.68 -2.66 23.98
CA ARG A 45 15.19 -1.29 24.26
C ARG A 45 14.88 -0.53 22.97
N GLU A 46 15.72 -0.63 21.96
CA GLU A 46 15.49 0.08 20.71
C GLU A 46 14.37 -0.56 19.87
N LEU A 47 14.23 -1.89 19.91
CA LEU A 47 13.09 -2.61 19.34
C LEU A 47 11.77 -2.09 19.90
N GLU A 48 11.64 -2.04 21.23
CA GLU A 48 10.41 -1.59 21.90
C GLU A 48 10.15 -0.08 21.66
N ARG A 49 11.19 0.74 21.71
CA ARG A 49 11.07 2.18 21.37
C ARG A 49 10.59 2.41 19.93
N SER A 50 11.07 1.62 18.99
CA SER A 50 10.64 1.68 17.60
C SER A 50 9.19 1.22 17.44
N ARG A 51 8.79 0.20 18.18
CA ARG A 51 7.42 -0.31 18.24
C ARG A 51 6.47 0.77 18.76
N ASP A 52 6.84 1.47 19.84
CA ASP A 52 6.08 2.60 20.40
C ASP A 52 5.81 3.70 19.38
N ILE A 53 6.83 4.08 18.61
CA ILE A 53 6.71 5.14 17.60
C ILE A 53 5.68 4.75 16.53
N ILE A 54 5.76 3.51 16.04
CA ILE A 54 4.83 3.02 15.01
C ILE A 54 3.42 2.91 15.58
N ALA A 55 3.27 2.38 16.80
CA ALA A 55 1.98 2.28 17.47
C ALA A 55 1.30 3.64 17.63
N HIS A 56 2.02 4.63 18.17
CA HIS A 56 1.49 5.97 18.37
C HIS A 56 1.04 6.64 17.06
N SER A 57 1.73 6.37 15.95
CA SER A 57 1.41 6.98 14.65
C SER A 57 0.04 6.59 14.09
N ILE A 58 -0.54 5.48 14.57
CA ILE A 58 -1.87 5.00 14.18
C ILE A 58 -2.86 4.94 15.37
N ASN A 59 -2.52 5.56 16.50
CA ASN A 59 -3.29 5.56 17.75
C ASN A 59 -3.51 4.17 18.36
N ALA A 60 -2.52 3.27 18.18
CA ALA A 60 -2.45 1.93 18.77
C ALA A 60 -1.60 1.91 20.05
N LYS A 61 -1.58 0.75 20.73
CA LYS A 61 -0.65 0.43 21.81
C LYS A 61 0.53 -0.38 21.25
N SER A 62 1.70 -0.30 21.91
CA SER A 62 2.92 -1.00 21.47
C SER A 62 2.74 -2.50 21.33
N ASP A 63 2.02 -3.11 22.28
CA ASP A 63 1.77 -4.55 22.30
C ASP A 63 0.78 -5.03 21.21
N GLU A 64 0.28 -4.14 20.38
CA GLU A 64 -0.57 -4.41 19.22
C GLU A 64 0.20 -4.38 17.88
N ILE A 65 1.50 -4.03 17.88
CA ILE A 65 2.34 -3.98 16.68
C ILE A 65 3.24 -5.22 16.62
N PHE A 66 3.27 -5.88 15.48
CA PHE A 66 4.09 -7.08 15.20
C PHE A 66 4.92 -6.83 13.94
N PHE A 67 6.25 -6.94 14.06
CA PHE A 67 7.14 -6.71 12.92
C PHE A 67 7.13 -7.86 11.93
N THR A 68 7.16 -7.51 10.65
CA THR A 68 7.19 -8.44 9.51
C THR A 68 8.27 -8.01 8.52
N SER A 69 8.51 -8.81 7.47
CA SER A 69 9.46 -8.45 6.41
C SER A 69 8.90 -7.43 5.40
N GLY A 70 7.63 -7.07 5.49
CA GLY A 70 6.97 -6.12 4.58
C GLY A 70 5.48 -6.33 4.45
N GLY A 71 4.84 -5.55 3.57
CA GLY A 71 3.39 -5.58 3.37
C GLY A 71 2.86 -6.95 2.93
N THR A 72 3.57 -7.64 2.05
CA THR A 72 3.16 -8.97 1.57
C THR A 72 3.07 -9.99 2.70
N GLU A 73 4.08 -10.06 3.58
CA GLU A 73 4.03 -10.94 4.75
C GLU A 73 2.89 -10.53 5.68
N ALA A 74 2.75 -9.23 5.98
CA ALA A 74 1.73 -8.72 6.89
C ALA A 74 0.31 -9.01 6.39
N ASN A 75 0.01 -8.82 5.09
CA ASN A 75 -1.27 -9.16 4.49
C ASN A 75 -1.57 -10.66 4.53
N ASN A 76 -0.58 -11.50 4.19
CA ASN A 76 -0.72 -12.96 4.31
C ASN A 76 -0.96 -13.39 5.77
N PHE A 77 -0.25 -12.79 6.71
CA PHE A 77 -0.38 -13.07 8.13
C PHE A 77 -1.78 -12.70 8.64
N ALA A 78 -2.27 -11.50 8.31
CA ALA A 78 -3.61 -11.06 8.70
C ALA A 78 -4.70 -12.01 8.18
N ILE A 79 -4.71 -12.28 6.88
CA ILE A 79 -5.79 -13.04 6.23
C ILE A 79 -5.71 -14.52 6.55
N LYS A 80 -4.54 -15.15 6.33
CA LYS A 80 -4.36 -16.59 6.60
C LYS A 80 -4.44 -16.90 8.08
N GLY A 81 -3.82 -16.05 8.93
CA GLY A 81 -3.85 -16.22 10.37
C GLY A 81 -5.27 -16.17 10.94
N ALA A 82 -6.11 -15.25 10.47
CA ALA A 82 -7.52 -15.20 10.86
C ALA A 82 -8.28 -16.45 10.41
N ILE A 83 -8.15 -16.86 9.16
CA ILE A 83 -8.84 -18.05 8.62
C ILE A 83 -8.39 -19.33 9.33
N TRP A 84 -7.09 -19.57 9.52
CA TRP A 84 -6.61 -20.78 10.17
C TRP A 84 -7.13 -20.93 11.59
N LYS A 85 -7.36 -19.82 12.30
CA LYS A 85 -7.89 -19.84 13.65
C LYS A 85 -9.42 -19.94 13.73
N LEU A 86 -10.11 -19.32 12.78
CA LEU A 86 -11.58 -19.17 12.83
C LEU A 86 -12.34 -20.26 12.04
N LYS A 87 -11.67 -20.97 11.10
CA LYS A 87 -12.32 -22.00 10.28
C LYS A 87 -12.92 -23.15 11.11
N GLU A 88 -12.30 -23.49 12.25
CA GLU A 88 -12.80 -24.52 13.16
C GLU A 88 -14.12 -24.10 13.84
N GLN A 89 -14.39 -22.79 13.89
CA GLN A 89 -15.62 -22.20 14.38
C GLN A 89 -16.68 -22.04 13.27
N GLY A 90 -16.47 -22.65 12.10
CA GLY A 90 -17.36 -22.53 10.93
C GLY A 90 -17.18 -21.25 10.12
N LYS A 91 -16.24 -20.37 10.49
CA LYS A 91 -16.02 -19.12 9.78
C LYS A 91 -14.99 -19.31 8.66
N LYS A 92 -15.47 -19.44 7.42
CA LYS A 92 -14.67 -19.72 6.22
C LYS A 92 -14.89 -18.70 5.08
N HIS A 93 -15.61 -17.62 5.35
CA HIS A 93 -15.91 -16.62 4.35
C HIS A 93 -15.02 -15.39 4.52
N ILE A 94 -14.48 -14.90 3.41
CA ILE A 94 -13.61 -13.74 3.30
C ILE A 94 -14.26 -12.75 2.35
N ILE A 95 -14.29 -11.49 2.69
CA ILE A 95 -14.75 -10.42 1.79
C ILE A 95 -13.57 -9.52 1.48
N ILE A 96 -13.29 -9.30 0.20
CA ILE A 96 -12.26 -8.37 -0.29
C ILE A 96 -12.82 -7.54 -1.44
N SER A 97 -12.14 -6.45 -1.80
CA SER A 97 -12.47 -5.70 -3.02
C SER A 97 -11.79 -6.30 -4.27
N LYS A 98 -12.35 -6.04 -5.47
CA LYS A 98 -11.71 -6.39 -6.73
C LYS A 98 -10.42 -5.61 -7.03
N ILE A 99 -10.16 -4.53 -6.29
CA ILE A 99 -9.01 -3.66 -6.49
C ILE A 99 -7.91 -3.83 -5.42
N GLU A 100 -7.91 -4.95 -4.69
CA GLU A 100 -6.87 -5.26 -3.72
C GLU A 100 -5.51 -5.45 -4.41
N HIS A 101 -4.43 -5.27 -3.62
CA HIS A 101 -3.08 -5.63 -4.08
C HIS A 101 -2.97 -7.14 -4.31
N ASP A 102 -2.14 -7.56 -5.28
CA ASP A 102 -1.94 -8.96 -5.67
C ASP A 102 -1.66 -9.90 -4.48
N CYS A 103 -0.94 -9.45 -3.46
CA CYS A 103 -0.67 -10.28 -2.28
C CYS A 103 -1.93 -10.62 -1.47
N VAL A 104 -2.98 -9.78 -1.51
CA VAL A 104 -4.29 -10.06 -0.92
C VAL A 104 -5.10 -10.97 -1.85
N LEU A 105 -5.21 -10.59 -3.14
CA LEU A 105 -5.94 -11.39 -4.15
C LEU A 105 -5.43 -12.83 -4.23
N ASN A 106 -4.10 -13.00 -4.36
CA ASN A 106 -3.49 -14.31 -4.50
C ASN A 106 -3.56 -15.14 -3.21
N SER A 107 -3.52 -14.49 -2.04
CA SER A 107 -3.75 -15.18 -0.76
C SER A 107 -5.18 -15.69 -0.66
N CYS A 108 -6.17 -14.90 -1.10
CA CYS A 108 -7.57 -15.30 -1.12
C CYS A 108 -7.83 -16.41 -2.15
N LYS A 109 -7.32 -16.30 -3.38
CA LYS A 109 -7.37 -17.38 -4.39
C LYS A 109 -6.75 -18.68 -3.90
N TRP A 110 -5.67 -18.60 -3.11
CA TRP A 110 -5.09 -19.79 -2.49
C TRP A 110 -6.01 -20.38 -1.42
N LEU A 111 -6.65 -19.54 -0.58
CA LEU A 111 -7.61 -19.98 0.45
C LEU A 111 -8.87 -20.58 -0.16
N GLU A 112 -9.34 -20.10 -1.33
CA GLU A 112 -10.44 -20.74 -2.08
C GLU A 112 -10.12 -22.21 -2.40
N LYS A 113 -8.88 -22.49 -2.86
CA LYS A 113 -8.40 -23.86 -3.09
C LYS A 113 -8.32 -24.70 -1.81
N GLN A 114 -8.36 -24.06 -0.64
CA GLN A 114 -8.41 -24.70 0.68
C GLN A 114 -9.85 -24.79 1.25
N GLY A 115 -10.87 -24.54 0.41
CA GLY A 115 -12.28 -24.66 0.77
C GLY A 115 -12.89 -23.45 1.49
N CYS A 116 -12.25 -22.28 1.41
CA CYS A 116 -12.85 -21.02 1.83
C CYS A 116 -13.74 -20.43 0.75
N ARG A 117 -14.78 -19.69 1.15
CA ARG A 117 -15.57 -18.85 0.25
C ARG A 117 -14.97 -17.45 0.23
N VAL A 118 -14.77 -16.86 -0.95
CA VAL A 118 -14.30 -15.48 -1.09
C VAL A 118 -15.34 -14.68 -1.90
N THR A 119 -15.75 -13.54 -1.35
CA THR A 119 -16.55 -12.55 -2.08
C THR A 119 -15.63 -11.41 -2.51
N TYR A 120 -15.63 -11.12 -3.81
CA TYR A 120 -14.91 -10.02 -4.43
C TYR A 120 -15.90 -8.88 -4.69
N LEU A 121 -15.91 -7.85 -3.83
CA LEU A 121 -16.80 -6.71 -3.96
C LEU A 121 -16.50 -5.92 -5.24
N ASP A 122 -17.56 -5.55 -5.93
CA ASP A 122 -17.49 -4.63 -7.04
C ASP A 122 -17.09 -3.22 -6.56
N VAL A 123 -16.59 -2.45 -7.50
CA VAL A 123 -16.27 -1.02 -7.29
C VAL A 123 -16.92 -0.20 -8.39
N ASP A 124 -17.18 1.07 -8.10
CA ASP A 124 -17.64 2.03 -9.08
C ASP A 124 -16.52 2.47 -10.05
N GLY A 125 -16.83 3.32 -11.03
CA GLY A 125 -15.86 3.86 -11.99
C GLY A 125 -14.74 4.70 -11.39
N TYR A 126 -14.81 4.99 -10.09
CA TYR A 126 -13.77 5.70 -9.34
C TYR A 126 -13.00 4.77 -8.37
N GLY A 127 -13.42 3.50 -8.26
CA GLY A 127 -12.79 2.51 -7.41
C GLY A 127 -13.31 2.47 -5.98
N PHE A 128 -14.46 3.06 -5.66
CA PHE A 128 -15.11 2.90 -4.36
C PHE A 128 -15.93 1.63 -4.31
N ILE A 129 -15.85 0.89 -3.18
CA ILE A 129 -16.70 -0.30 -2.98
C ILE A 129 -18.18 0.10 -2.86
N ASP A 130 -19.07 -0.78 -3.34
CA ASP A 130 -20.51 -0.67 -3.11
C ASP A 130 -20.84 -1.11 -1.66
N LEU A 131 -21.18 -0.13 -0.81
CA LEU A 131 -21.48 -0.38 0.60
C LEU A 131 -22.77 -1.19 0.80
N GLU A 132 -23.74 -1.10 -0.10
CA GLU A 132 -24.97 -1.89 0.01
C GLU A 132 -24.70 -3.35 -0.38
N GLN A 133 -23.90 -3.60 -1.42
CA GLN A 133 -23.39 -4.95 -1.72
C GLN A 133 -22.61 -5.47 -0.51
N PHE A 134 -21.68 -4.68 0.04
CA PHE A 134 -20.86 -5.06 1.20
C PHE A 134 -21.72 -5.51 2.40
N LYS A 135 -22.75 -4.74 2.76
CA LYS A 135 -23.64 -5.07 3.88
C LYS A 135 -24.40 -6.40 3.66
N ARG A 136 -24.83 -6.67 2.43
CA ARG A 136 -25.56 -7.90 2.07
C ARG A 136 -24.67 -9.14 2.10
N GLU A 137 -23.40 -8.99 1.72
CA GLU A 137 -22.46 -10.11 1.62
C GLU A 137 -21.94 -10.60 2.98
N ILE A 138 -22.07 -9.80 4.05
CA ILE A 138 -21.67 -10.22 5.39
C ILE A 138 -22.65 -11.26 5.95
N THR A 139 -22.15 -12.46 6.24
CA THR A 139 -22.90 -13.57 6.81
C THR A 139 -22.30 -14.02 8.15
N PRO A 140 -22.98 -14.87 8.93
CA PRO A 140 -22.40 -15.46 10.16
C PRO A 140 -21.11 -16.23 9.94
N GLU A 141 -20.89 -16.76 8.72
CA GLU A 141 -19.68 -17.47 8.32
C GLU A 141 -18.52 -16.54 7.97
N THR A 142 -18.77 -15.21 7.87
CA THR A 142 -17.72 -14.24 7.52
C THR A 142 -16.70 -14.17 8.65
N ALA A 143 -15.45 -14.54 8.35
CA ALA A 143 -14.33 -14.49 9.28
C ALA A 143 -13.67 -13.10 9.28
N ILE A 144 -13.42 -12.58 8.07
CA ILE A 144 -12.64 -11.35 7.89
C ILE A 144 -13.09 -10.59 6.64
N VAL A 145 -13.10 -9.28 6.76
CA VAL A 145 -13.20 -8.32 5.67
C VAL A 145 -11.83 -7.68 5.49
N SER A 146 -11.30 -7.63 4.27
CA SER A 146 -10.03 -6.98 3.96
C SER A 146 -10.21 -6.01 2.80
N ILE A 147 -10.13 -4.72 3.08
CA ILE A 147 -10.30 -3.65 2.07
C ILE A 147 -9.08 -2.76 2.09
N ILE A 148 -8.45 -2.60 0.93
CA ILE A 148 -7.30 -1.69 0.77
C ILE A 148 -7.70 -0.26 1.13
N HIS A 149 -6.92 0.40 2.00
CA HIS A 149 -7.25 1.78 2.40
C HIS A 149 -7.09 2.75 1.24
N ALA A 150 -5.95 2.68 0.54
CA ALA A 150 -5.76 3.50 -0.65
C ALA A 150 -5.11 2.67 -1.76
N ASN A 151 -5.73 2.70 -2.94
CA ASN A 151 -5.27 1.93 -4.07
C ASN A 151 -3.97 2.49 -4.67
N ASN A 152 -3.02 1.62 -4.95
CA ASN A 152 -1.67 1.95 -5.44
C ASN A 152 -1.63 2.38 -6.90
N GLU A 153 -2.68 2.10 -7.70
CA GLU A 153 -2.73 2.43 -9.12
C GLU A 153 -3.50 3.71 -9.36
N ILE A 154 -4.75 3.78 -8.90
CA ILE A 154 -5.67 4.90 -9.18
C ILE A 154 -5.80 5.90 -8.03
N GLY A 155 -5.16 5.63 -6.88
CA GLY A 155 -5.10 6.55 -5.74
C GLY A 155 -6.38 6.69 -4.91
N THR A 156 -7.42 5.91 -5.18
CA THR A 156 -8.71 5.96 -4.48
C THR A 156 -8.56 5.63 -3.00
N ILE A 157 -9.06 6.48 -2.11
CA ILE A 157 -9.04 6.30 -0.65
C ILE A 157 -10.44 5.84 -0.20
N GLN A 158 -10.55 4.63 0.35
CA GLN A 158 -11.79 4.06 0.87
C GLN A 158 -12.21 4.71 2.20
N ASN A 159 -13.51 4.77 2.44
CA ASN A 159 -14.08 5.28 3.70
C ASN A 159 -14.01 4.22 4.81
N LEU A 160 -12.84 4.11 5.48
CA LEU A 160 -12.65 3.12 6.55
C LEU A 160 -13.55 3.36 7.77
N ASP A 161 -13.97 4.60 8.04
CA ASP A 161 -14.85 4.93 9.17
C ASP A 161 -16.20 4.20 9.02
N GLU A 162 -16.77 4.22 7.82
CA GLU A 162 -18.05 3.60 7.52
C GLU A 162 -17.93 2.06 7.42
N ILE A 163 -16.91 1.57 6.72
CA ILE A 163 -16.65 0.13 6.60
C ILE A 163 -16.41 -0.48 7.98
N GLY A 164 -15.58 0.14 8.80
CA GLY A 164 -15.26 -0.34 10.13
C GLY A 164 -16.45 -0.32 11.09
N LYS A 165 -17.36 0.67 10.96
CA LYS A 165 -18.63 0.70 11.70
C LYS A 165 -19.48 -0.52 11.35
N ILE A 166 -19.66 -0.82 10.07
CA ILE A 166 -20.42 -1.99 9.60
C ILE A 166 -19.79 -3.29 10.11
N CYS A 167 -18.48 -3.46 10.00
CA CYS A 167 -17.78 -4.65 10.50
C CYS A 167 -17.96 -4.83 12.01
N ARG A 168 -17.90 -3.73 12.78
CA ARG A 168 -18.11 -3.72 14.24
C ARG A 168 -19.52 -4.14 14.60
N GLU A 169 -20.55 -3.59 13.95
CA GLU A 169 -21.95 -3.94 14.14
C GLU A 169 -22.25 -5.41 13.81
N LYS A 170 -21.59 -5.95 12.81
CA LYS A 170 -21.72 -7.33 12.36
C LYS A 170 -20.79 -8.33 13.07
N ASN A 171 -19.93 -7.85 13.99
CA ASN A 171 -18.95 -8.66 14.72
C ASN A 171 -18.05 -9.52 13.80
N VAL A 172 -17.51 -8.89 12.73
CA VAL A 172 -16.60 -9.46 11.75
C VAL A 172 -15.25 -8.76 11.85
N LEU A 173 -14.12 -9.48 11.72
CA LEU A 173 -12.79 -8.88 11.74
C LEU A 173 -12.60 -7.96 10.54
N PHE A 174 -12.05 -6.76 10.80
CA PHE A 174 -11.74 -5.79 9.75
C PHE A 174 -10.24 -5.57 9.63
N HIS A 175 -9.71 -5.92 8.47
CA HIS A 175 -8.34 -5.69 8.03
C HIS A 175 -8.29 -4.64 6.94
N THR A 176 -7.25 -3.81 6.96
CA THR A 176 -6.92 -2.91 5.85
C THR A 176 -5.45 -2.98 5.47
N ASP A 177 -5.16 -3.06 4.17
CA ASP A 177 -3.82 -2.80 3.63
C ASP A 177 -3.61 -1.28 3.55
N ALA A 178 -2.80 -0.74 4.46
CA ALA A 178 -2.47 0.68 4.51
C ALA A 178 -1.08 1.01 3.91
N CYS A 179 -0.48 0.10 3.15
CA CYS A 179 0.87 0.29 2.60
C CYS A 179 1.03 1.57 1.78
N GLN A 180 0.01 2.02 1.08
CA GLN A 180 0.06 3.26 0.29
C GLN A 180 -0.39 4.49 1.07
N SER A 181 -1.32 4.33 1.99
CA SER A 181 -1.97 5.41 2.73
C SER A 181 -1.20 5.84 3.98
N TYR A 182 -0.42 4.93 4.57
CA TYR A 182 0.32 5.18 5.81
C TYR A 182 1.17 6.45 5.71
N THR A 183 1.03 7.34 6.68
CA THR A 183 1.61 8.69 6.76
C THR A 183 1.16 9.69 5.69
N LYS A 184 0.29 9.30 4.75
CA LYS A 184 -0.20 10.16 3.65
C LYS A 184 -1.67 10.55 3.80
N THR A 185 -2.44 9.80 4.58
CA THR A 185 -3.82 10.14 4.96
C THR A 185 -4.10 9.71 6.39
N GLU A 186 -5.25 10.07 6.93
CA GLU A 186 -5.62 9.71 8.29
C GLU A 186 -5.72 8.19 8.43
N LEU A 187 -5.01 7.63 9.43
CA LEU A 187 -5.09 6.24 9.82
C LEU A 187 -5.15 6.18 11.34
N ASN A 188 -6.32 5.86 11.88
CA ASN A 188 -6.58 5.82 13.31
C ASN A 188 -7.37 4.55 13.64
N VAL A 189 -6.69 3.55 14.19
CA VAL A 189 -7.25 2.21 14.39
C VAL A 189 -8.48 2.19 15.30
N LYS A 190 -8.56 3.11 16.27
CA LYS A 190 -9.71 3.20 17.18
C LYS A 190 -10.91 3.86 16.53
N LYS A 191 -10.70 5.02 15.88
CA LYS A 191 -11.76 5.77 15.18
C LYS A 191 -12.37 4.92 14.07
N GLN A 192 -11.53 4.22 13.31
CA GLN A 192 -11.91 3.44 12.13
C GLN A 192 -12.31 1.99 12.46
N ASN A 193 -12.39 1.62 13.74
CA ASN A 193 -12.73 0.28 14.20
C ASN A 193 -11.91 -0.85 13.53
N LEU A 194 -10.63 -0.61 13.29
CA LEU A 194 -9.74 -1.57 12.65
C LEU A 194 -9.31 -2.66 13.64
N ASP A 195 -9.31 -3.90 13.20
CA ASP A 195 -8.81 -5.05 13.95
C ASP A 195 -7.38 -5.41 13.54
N LEU A 196 -7.07 -5.25 12.24
CA LEU A 196 -5.76 -5.54 11.65
C LEU A 196 -5.40 -4.44 10.64
N VAL A 197 -4.13 -4.04 10.63
CA VAL A 197 -3.61 -3.07 9.64
C VAL A 197 -2.23 -3.49 9.18
N THR A 198 -2.07 -3.58 7.88
CA THR A 198 -0.77 -3.81 7.24
C THR A 198 -0.05 -2.51 6.98
N LEU A 199 1.21 -2.41 7.45
CA LEU A 199 2.09 -1.28 7.27
C LEU A 199 3.42 -1.71 6.63
N ASN A 200 4.07 -0.81 5.86
CA ASN A 200 5.42 -1.03 5.37
C ASN A 200 6.28 0.24 5.46
N ALA A 201 7.60 0.07 5.46
CA ALA A 201 8.54 1.16 5.58
C ALA A 201 8.94 1.76 4.22
N HIS A 202 9.07 0.94 3.18
CA HIS A 202 9.73 1.35 1.93
C HIS A 202 8.92 2.31 1.05
N LYS A 203 7.66 2.59 1.39
CA LYS A 203 6.81 3.58 0.68
C LYS A 203 6.70 4.91 1.41
N ILE A 204 7.45 5.06 2.52
CA ILE A 204 7.54 6.27 3.33
C ILE A 204 9.00 6.68 3.59
N HIS A 205 9.90 6.40 2.64
CA HIS A 205 11.34 6.64 2.72
C HIS A 205 12.08 5.85 3.81
N GLY A 206 11.50 4.73 4.25
CA GLY A 206 12.14 3.73 5.09
C GLY A 206 12.79 2.60 4.27
N PRO A 207 13.46 1.65 4.95
CA PRO A 207 14.14 0.55 4.28
C PRO A 207 13.16 -0.49 3.72
N LYS A 208 13.58 -1.19 2.67
CA LYS A 208 12.95 -2.44 2.20
C LYS A 208 13.21 -3.56 3.22
N GLY A 209 12.42 -4.63 3.18
CA GLY A 209 12.63 -5.79 4.03
C GLY A 209 12.13 -5.62 5.47
N VAL A 210 11.28 -4.63 5.73
CA VAL A 210 10.60 -4.43 7.02
C VAL A 210 9.20 -3.83 6.82
N GLY A 211 8.25 -4.36 7.60
CA GLY A 211 6.89 -3.89 7.72
C GLY A 211 6.37 -4.18 9.12
N ALA A 212 5.09 -3.97 9.32
CA ALA A 212 4.40 -4.31 10.56
C ALA A 212 2.95 -4.70 10.29
N LEU A 213 2.43 -5.57 11.15
CA LEU A 213 1.01 -5.85 11.28
C LEU A 213 0.54 -5.32 12.63
N TYR A 214 -0.44 -4.40 12.62
CA TYR A 214 -1.23 -4.08 13.79
C TYR A 214 -2.26 -5.20 13.99
N ILE A 215 -2.35 -5.71 15.22
CA ILE A 215 -3.37 -6.66 15.64
C ILE A 215 -3.97 -6.15 16.95
N ARG A 216 -5.24 -5.76 16.93
CA ARG A 216 -5.96 -5.30 18.11
C ARG A 216 -5.84 -6.33 19.25
N ARG A 217 -5.54 -5.89 20.45
CA ARG A 217 -5.22 -6.75 21.60
C ARG A 217 -6.25 -7.86 21.83
N GLU A 218 -7.54 -7.54 21.77
CA GLU A 218 -8.63 -8.45 22.08
C GLU A 218 -8.81 -9.56 21.05
N ILE A 219 -8.15 -9.46 19.89
CA ILE A 219 -8.26 -10.46 18.84
C ILE A 219 -6.96 -11.22 18.56
N GLN A 220 -5.87 -10.96 19.30
CA GLN A 220 -4.59 -11.63 19.07
C GLN A 220 -4.69 -13.15 19.19
N ASN A 221 -5.55 -13.67 20.07
CA ASN A 221 -5.85 -15.10 20.20
C ASN A 221 -6.68 -15.68 19.04
N LYS A 222 -7.23 -14.83 18.17
CA LYS A 222 -7.98 -15.21 16.95
C LYS A 222 -7.11 -15.23 15.70
N ILE A 223 -5.80 -14.99 15.84
CA ILE A 223 -4.84 -14.97 14.73
C ILE A 223 -3.81 -16.08 14.96
N ALA A 224 -3.72 -17.00 14.02
CA ALA A 224 -2.68 -18.03 14.03
C ALA A 224 -1.36 -17.46 13.47
N PRO A 225 -0.19 -17.84 13.99
CA PRO A 225 1.08 -17.43 13.44
C PRO A 225 1.27 -17.96 12.01
N LEU A 226 1.84 -17.13 11.13
CA LEU A 226 2.21 -17.54 9.76
C LEU A 226 3.58 -18.27 9.76
N LEU A 227 4.52 -17.80 10.57
CA LEU A 227 5.86 -18.34 10.72
C LEU A 227 6.04 -18.94 12.10
N HIS A 228 6.34 -20.24 12.16
CA HIS A 228 6.57 -20.98 13.40
C HIS A 228 8.06 -21.02 13.72
N GLY A 229 8.44 -21.01 15.03
CA GLY A 229 9.82 -21.05 15.50
C GLY A 229 9.96 -20.62 16.94
N GLY A 230 11.00 -19.85 17.28
CA GLY A 230 11.20 -19.26 18.62
C GLY A 230 10.12 -18.23 18.98
N GLY A 231 10.04 -17.87 20.26
CA GLY A 231 8.95 -17.01 20.79
C GLY A 231 8.99 -15.52 20.46
N HIS A 232 9.67 -15.12 19.37
CA HIS A 232 9.75 -13.72 18.93
C HIS A 232 8.36 -13.17 18.65
N GLU A 233 8.21 -11.84 18.75
CA GLU A 233 6.93 -11.16 18.53
C GLU A 233 5.78 -11.87 19.28
N LYS A 234 6.02 -12.22 20.56
CA LYS A 234 5.06 -12.90 21.45
C LYS A 234 4.54 -14.25 20.90
N GLY A 235 5.33 -14.92 20.08
CA GLY A 235 4.98 -16.20 19.46
C GLY A 235 4.10 -16.08 18.22
N LEU A 236 3.71 -14.88 17.81
CA LEU A 236 2.88 -14.64 16.63
C LEU A 236 3.70 -14.51 15.34
N ARG A 237 4.96 -14.09 15.44
CA ARG A 237 5.86 -14.07 14.27
C ARG A 237 7.28 -14.42 14.69
N SER A 238 7.69 -15.64 14.40
CA SER A 238 9.02 -16.15 14.77
C SER A 238 10.11 -15.69 13.80
N GLY A 239 11.34 -15.63 14.30
CA GLY A 239 12.55 -15.23 13.59
C GLY A 239 13.22 -14.02 14.23
N THR A 240 14.53 -14.00 14.29
CA THR A 240 15.32 -12.90 14.88
C THR A 240 14.91 -11.58 14.26
N GLU A 241 14.70 -10.58 15.10
CA GLU A 241 14.20 -9.27 14.69
C GLU A 241 15.24 -8.50 13.87
N ASN A 242 14.80 -7.88 12.77
CA ASN A 242 15.62 -7.01 11.94
C ASN A 242 15.77 -5.63 12.60
N ILE A 243 16.58 -5.55 13.66
CA ILE A 243 16.74 -4.30 14.43
C ILE A 243 17.12 -3.10 13.55
N PRO A 244 18.12 -3.19 12.65
CA PRO A 244 18.44 -2.06 11.76
C PRO A 244 17.24 -1.59 10.94
N GLY A 245 16.51 -2.53 10.33
CA GLY A 245 15.33 -2.22 9.52
C GLY A 245 14.19 -1.62 10.34
N ILE A 246 13.95 -2.13 11.55
CA ILE A 246 12.91 -1.66 12.46
C ILE A 246 13.20 -0.24 12.94
N VAL A 247 14.45 0.06 13.30
CA VAL A 247 14.90 1.42 13.64
C VAL A 247 14.73 2.37 12.46
N GLY A 248 15.11 1.92 11.26
CA GLY A 248 14.90 2.67 10.03
C GLY A 248 13.42 2.96 9.77
N PHE A 249 12.55 1.98 9.99
CA PHE A 249 11.10 2.17 9.85
C PHE A 249 10.56 3.22 10.82
N ALA A 250 10.89 3.11 12.10
CA ALA A 250 10.48 4.09 13.12
C ALA A 250 11.03 5.49 12.82
N LYS A 251 12.27 5.59 12.30
CA LYS A 251 12.85 6.88 11.89
C LYS A 251 12.11 7.48 10.70
N ALA A 252 11.73 6.68 9.71
CA ALA A 252 10.93 7.13 8.57
C ALA A 252 9.56 7.68 9.01
N VAL A 253 8.90 7.02 9.96
CA VAL A 253 7.65 7.50 10.58
C VAL A 253 7.83 8.86 11.24
N LYS A 254 8.91 9.05 12.02
CA LYS A 254 9.21 10.34 12.67
C LYS A 254 9.50 11.47 11.70
N LEU A 255 9.96 11.16 10.49
CA LEU A 255 10.25 12.16 9.45
C LEU A 255 9.02 12.52 8.62
N ALA A 256 7.92 11.78 8.75
CA ALA A 256 6.67 12.11 8.08
C ALA A 256 6.08 13.41 8.64
N ASP A 257 5.63 14.30 7.74
CA ASP A 257 5.11 15.63 8.09
C ASP A 257 3.93 15.99 7.18
N LYS A 258 2.91 16.61 7.74
CA LYS A 258 1.72 17.09 6.99
C LYS A 258 2.08 18.10 5.89
N LYS A 259 3.18 18.87 6.06
CA LYS A 259 3.67 19.77 5.00
C LYS A 259 4.09 19.02 3.73
N HIS A 260 4.60 17.78 3.87
CA HIS A 260 4.95 16.94 2.73
C HIS A 260 3.72 16.51 1.95
N ILE A 261 2.60 16.24 2.63
CA ILE A 261 1.32 15.91 2.00
C ILE A 261 0.86 17.08 1.13
N LYS A 262 0.80 18.29 1.70
CA LYS A 262 0.40 19.52 0.98
C LYS A 262 1.31 19.84 -0.20
N HIS A 263 2.62 19.60 -0.05
CA HIS A 263 3.58 19.76 -1.14
C HIS A 263 3.29 18.80 -2.30
N MET A 264 3.12 17.50 -2.00
CA MET A 264 2.80 16.50 -3.01
C MET A 264 1.45 16.78 -3.69
N GLU A 265 0.42 17.20 -2.92
CA GLU A 265 -0.89 17.60 -3.47
C GLU A 265 -0.75 18.74 -4.47
N LYS A 266 -0.03 19.81 -4.10
CA LYS A 266 0.21 20.96 -5.00
C LYS A 266 0.85 20.52 -6.32
N LEU A 267 1.93 19.72 -6.25
CA LEU A 267 2.63 19.23 -7.44
C LEU A 267 1.78 18.27 -8.26
N ARG A 268 1.08 17.32 -7.62
CA ARG A 268 0.15 16.37 -8.25
C ARG A 268 -0.94 17.10 -9.02
N ASP A 269 -1.63 18.05 -8.38
CA ASP A 269 -2.76 18.75 -8.96
C ASP A 269 -2.34 19.63 -10.14
N GLY A 270 -1.18 20.30 -10.02
CA GLY A 270 -0.58 21.07 -11.10
C GLY A 270 -0.24 20.19 -12.30
N LEU A 271 0.48 19.09 -12.07
CA LEU A 271 0.87 18.14 -13.12
C LEU A 271 -0.36 17.52 -13.80
N MET A 272 -1.32 17.05 -13.02
CA MET A 272 -2.54 16.41 -13.52
C MET A 272 -3.38 17.37 -14.38
N ARG A 273 -3.57 18.61 -13.92
CA ARG A 273 -4.33 19.63 -14.65
C ARG A 273 -3.74 19.93 -16.03
N GLU A 274 -2.42 20.02 -16.10
CA GLU A 274 -1.75 20.31 -17.38
C GLU A 274 -1.74 19.09 -18.31
N ILE A 275 -1.57 17.87 -17.77
CA ILE A 275 -1.64 16.63 -18.59
C ILE A 275 -3.04 16.46 -19.19
N LEU A 276 -4.10 16.75 -18.44
CA LEU A 276 -5.49 16.62 -18.93
C LEU A 276 -5.87 17.62 -20.01
N LYS A 277 -5.03 18.62 -20.32
CA LYS A 277 -5.18 19.48 -21.52
C LYS A 277 -4.72 18.79 -22.80
N ILE A 278 -3.96 17.71 -22.71
CA ILE A 278 -3.57 16.91 -23.88
C ILE A 278 -4.82 16.20 -24.39
N PRO A 279 -5.21 16.37 -25.67
CA PRO A 279 -6.39 15.71 -26.22
C PRO A 279 -6.36 14.19 -25.98
N ASP A 280 -7.53 13.57 -25.89
CA ASP A 280 -7.72 12.12 -25.75
C ASP A 280 -6.94 11.54 -24.53
N THR A 281 -7.00 12.25 -23.42
CA THR A 281 -6.54 11.77 -22.10
C THR A 281 -7.71 11.61 -21.14
N LYS A 282 -7.64 10.61 -20.27
CA LYS A 282 -8.69 10.30 -19.28
C LYS A 282 -8.05 10.03 -17.93
N LEU A 283 -8.52 10.72 -16.89
CA LEU A 283 -8.14 10.44 -15.51
C LEU A 283 -8.78 9.15 -15.02
N ASN A 284 -8.00 8.25 -14.43
CA ASN A 284 -8.47 7.03 -13.78
C ASN A 284 -8.54 7.23 -12.27
N GLY A 285 -9.67 6.82 -11.66
CA GLY A 285 -9.97 7.05 -10.25
C GLY A 285 -10.56 8.45 -9.95
N PRO A 286 -10.75 8.82 -8.67
CA PRO A 286 -11.47 10.03 -8.27
C PRO A 286 -10.69 11.31 -8.59
N SER A 287 -11.42 12.41 -8.84
CA SER A 287 -10.83 13.75 -8.96
C SER A 287 -10.23 14.21 -7.61
N PRO A 288 -9.14 15.00 -7.63
CA PRO A 288 -8.55 15.57 -6.42
C PRO A 288 -9.52 16.39 -5.57
N GLU A 289 -10.44 17.12 -6.21
CA GLU A 289 -11.43 17.97 -5.52
C GLU A 289 -12.35 17.18 -4.58
N THR A 290 -12.48 15.87 -4.77
CA THR A 290 -13.24 15.01 -3.85
C THR A 290 -12.59 14.83 -2.48
N GLY A 291 -11.30 15.14 -2.36
CA GLY A 291 -10.49 14.81 -1.18
C GLY A 291 -10.24 13.30 -0.97
N LYS A 292 -10.65 12.48 -1.94
CA LYS A 292 -10.59 10.99 -1.84
C LYS A 292 -9.52 10.37 -2.73
N ARG A 293 -8.54 11.16 -3.19
CA ARG A 293 -7.38 10.69 -3.94
C ARG A 293 -6.11 10.88 -3.12
N LEU A 294 -5.22 9.88 -3.11
CA LEU A 294 -3.88 9.99 -2.50
C LEU A 294 -3.14 11.24 -2.99
N CYS A 295 -2.46 11.91 -2.06
CA CYS A 295 -1.73 13.15 -2.29
C CYS A 295 -0.67 13.07 -3.39
N ASN A 296 -0.20 11.87 -3.72
CA ASN A 296 0.96 11.64 -4.58
C ASN A 296 0.66 10.79 -5.83
N ASN A 297 -0.59 10.45 -6.11
CA ASN A 297 -0.94 9.52 -7.18
C ASN A 297 -1.61 10.22 -8.36
N ILE A 298 -1.13 9.91 -9.56
CA ILE A 298 -1.74 10.25 -10.85
C ILE A 298 -1.81 8.96 -11.67
N ASN A 299 -2.96 8.64 -12.23
CA ASN A 299 -3.12 7.59 -13.22
C ASN A 299 -3.97 8.13 -14.38
N ILE A 300 -3.40 8.15 -15.58
CA ILE A 300 -4.04 8.71 -16.77
C ILE A 300 -3.86 7.75 -17.93
N SER A 301 -4.95 7.47 -18.65
CA SER A 301 -4.95 6.79 -19.93
C SER A 301 -4.74 7.81 -21.06
N PHE A 302 -3.82 7.50 -21.98
CA PHE A 302 -3.51 8.28 -23.17
C PHE A 302 -4.00 7.49 -24.39
N MET A 303 -5.19 7.80 -24.87
CA MET A 303 -5.80 7.03 -25.94
C MET A 303 -4.92 6.96 -27.19
N ASN A 304 -5.03 5.83 -27.89
CA ASN A 304 -4.31 5.52 -29.12
C ASN A 304 -2.79 5.35 -28.98
N ILE A 305 -2.28 5.08 -27.76
CA ILE A 305 -0.88 4.69 -27.54
C ILE A 305 -0.80 3.60 -26.44
N GLU A 306 0.28 2.85 -26.44
CA GLU A 306 0.56 1.89 -25.37
C GLU A 306 1.30 2.57 -24.21
N GLY A 307 0.84 2.34 -22.98
CA GLY A 307 1.45 2.87 -21.78
C GLY A 307 2.90 2.40 -21.58
N GLU A 308 3.23 1.16 -21.95
CA GLU A 308 4.60 0.63 -21.89
C GLU A 308 5.53 1.41 -22.85
N ALA A 309 5.08 1.65 -24.08
CA ALA A 309 5.83 2.47 -25.02
C ALA A 309 6.02 3.90 -24.48
N LEU A 310 4.96 4.50 -23.91
CA LEU A 310 5.04 5.82 -23.27
C LEU A 310 6.06 5.82 -22.11
N GLY A 311 6.02 4.81 -21.24
CA GLY A 311 6.96 4.63 -20.13
C GLY A 311 8.40 4.50 -20.61
N GLY A 312 8.67 3.70 -21.65
CA GLY A 312 10.00 3.55 -22.24
C GLY A 312 10.55 4.86 -22.84
N TYR A 313 9.69 5.63 -23.51
CA TYR A 313 10.09 6.96 -24.01
C TYR A 313 10.35 7.95 -22.86
N LEU A 314 9.55 7.93 -21.80
CA LEU A 314 9.78 8.77 -20.60
C LEU A 314 11.13 8.44 -19.96
N ASP A 315 11.45 7.16 -19.80
CA ASP A 315 12.74 6.71 -19.23
C ASP A 315 13.93 7.17 -20.10
N ALA A 316 13.80 7.13 -21.42
CA ALA A 316 14.82 7.66 -22.35
C ALA A 316 15.06 9.17 -22.17
N TYR A 317 14.07 9.92 -21.63
CA TYR A 317 14.20 11.32 -21.23
C TYR A 317 14.56 11.51 -19.75
N GLY A 318 14.91 10.42 -19.05
CA GLY A 318 15.31 10.46 -17.63
C GLY A 318 14.14 10.55 -16.64
N ILE A 319 12.91 10.22 -17.07
CA ILE A 319 11.70 10.25 -16.24
C ILE A 319 11.24 8.82 -15.97
N ALA A 320 11.45 8.34 -14.76
CA ALA A 320 10.98 7.01 -14.30
C ALA A 320 9.50 7.08 -13.94
N SER A 321 8.69 6.24 -14.57
CA SER A 321 7.24 6.10 -14.35
C SER A 321 6.85 4.63 -14.37
N SER A 322 5.59 4.29 -14.15
CA SER A 322 5.09 2.92 -14.21
C SER A 322 3.79 2.85 -15.01
N THR A 323 3.55 1.73 -15.69
CA THR A 323 2.19 1.31 -16.03
C THR A 323 1.52 0.77 -14.78
N GLY A 324 0.19 0.78 -14.67
CA GLY A 324 -0.56 0.35 -13.47
C GLY A 324 -0.11 -0.99 -12.90
N SER A 325 0.30 -1.92 -13.76
CA SER A 325 0.66 -3.31 -13.45
C SER A 325 2.16 -3.56 -13.23
N ALA A 326 2.91 -2.63 -12.64
CA ALA A 326 4.36 -2.81 -12.41
C ALA A 326 4.76 -4.11 -11.70
N CYS A 327 3.86 -4.72 -10.91
CA CYS A 327 4.10 -6.00 -10.23
C CYS A 327 3.75 -7.23 -11.10
N SER A 328 3.01 -7.07 -12.20
CA SER A 328 2.62 -8.11 -13.15
C SER A 328 3.41 -8.04 -14.46
N SER A 329 4.59 -7.44 -14.46
CA SER A 329 5.50 -7.25 -15.62
C SER A 329 5.85 -8.55 -16.40
N HIS A 330 5.36 -9.70 -15.95
CA HIS A 330 5.46 -10.98 -16.64
C HIS A 330 4.15 -11.44 -17.32
N SER A 331 3.04 -10.70 -17.17
CA SER A 331 1.79 -11.00 -17.88
C SER A 331 1.42 -9.82 -18.78
N LEU A 332 1.09 -10.10 -20.03
CA LEU A 332 0.55 -9.14 -20.99
C LEU A 332 -0.91 -8.74 -20.67
N GLU A 333 -1.41 -9.12 -19.48
CA GLU A 333 -2.77 -8.84 -19.07
C GLU A 333 -2.93 -7.41 -18.57
N PRO A 334 -4.01 -6.71 -18.98
CA PRO A 334 -4.33 -5.39 -18.45
C PRO A 334 -4.52 -5.39 -16.93
N SER A 335 -4.25 -4.26 -16.27
CA SER A 335 -4.44 -4.10 -14.84
C SER A 335 -5.86 -4.52 -14.40
N HIS A 336 -5.94 -5.44 -13.42
CA HIS A 336 -7.20 -5.85 -12.82
C HIS A 336 -7.94 -4.67 -12.15
N VAL A 337 -7.20 -3.69 -11.63
CA VAL A 337 -7.77 -2.47 -11.01
C VAL A 337 -8.46 -1.63 -12.08
N LEU A 338 -7.81 -1.38 -13.20
CA LEU A 338 -8.37 -0.59 -14.30
C LEU A 338 -9.56 -1.31 -14.95
N LYS A 339 -9.51 -2.61 -15.07
CA LYS A 339 -10.66 -3.45 -15.49
C LYS A 339 -11.83 -3.34 -14.50
N ALA A 340 -11.55 -3.40 -13.20
CA ALA A 340 -12.57 -3.32 -12.16
C ALA A 340 -13.33 -1.99 -12.16
N ILE A 341 -12.68 -0.89 -12.53
CA ILE A 341 -13.33 0.44 -12.67
C ILE A 341 -13.98 0.64 -14.05
N GLY A 342 -14.05 -0.40 -14.89
CA GLY A 342 -14.82 -0.42 -16.14
C GLY A 342 -14.04 -0.01 -17.40
N LEU A 343 -12.69 0.10 -17.36
CA LEU A 343 -11.92 0.32 -18.56
C LEU A 343 -11.87 -0.94 -19.44
N ASN A 344 -11.96 -0.78 -20.74
CA ASN A 344 -11.65 -1.85 -21.68
C ASN A 344 -10.12 -2.08 -21.77
N ASP A 345 -9.68 -3.13 -22.46
CA ASP A 345 -8.28 -3.52 -22.53
C ASP A 345 -7.39 -2.44 -23.18
N LEU A 346 -7.87 -1.77 -24.22
CA LEU A 346 -7.14 -0.70 -24.89
C LEU A 346 -6.96 0.51 -23.98
N GLU A 347 -8.02 0.93 -23.28
CA GLU A 347 -7.97 2.03 -22.32
C GLU A 347 -7.03 1.70 -21.13
N ALA A 348 -7.10 0.48 -20.60
CA ALA A 348 -6.26 0.04 -19.50
C ALA A 348 -4.77 -0.03 -19.92
N ASN A 349 -4.47 -0.59 -21.09
CA ASN A 349 -3.10 -0.69 -21.62
C ASN A 349 -2.54 0.67 -22.05
N SER A 350 -3.37 1.67 -22.29
CA SER A 350 -2.92 3.05 -22.62
C SER A 350 -2.56 3.89 -21.38
N SER A 351 -2.65 3.31 -20.17
CA SER A 351 -2.47 4.05 -18.93
C SER A 351 -1.01 4.18 -18.51
N ILE A 352 -0.71 5.31 -17.84
CA ILE A 352 0.54 5.52 -17.11
C ILE A 352 0.26 5.99 -15.69
N ARG A 353 1.02 5.47 -14.74
CA ARG A 353 1.00 5.93 -13.35
C ARG A 353 2.22 6.79 -13.08
N LEU A 354 2.00 7.99 -12.56
CA LEU A 354 3.02 8.88 -12.03
C LEU A 354 2.77 9.02 -10.53
N SER A 355 3.77 8.72 -9.71
CA SER A 355 3.63 8.81 -8.26
C SER A 355 4.79 9.61 -7.66
N LEU A 356 4.42 10.72 -7.02
CA LEU A 356 5.34 11.69 -6.46
C LEU A 356 5.84 11.26 -5.06
N SER A 357 6.90 11.92 -4.61
CA SER A 357 7.35 11.92 -3.23
C SER A 357 7.53 13.34 -2.71
N ARG A 358 7.85 13.46 -1.43
CA ARG A 358 8.17 14.74 -0.79
C ARG A 358 9.42 15.44 -1.36
N ASP A 359 10.25 14.69 -2.09
CA ASP A 359 11.53 15.16 -2.63
C ASP A 359 11.42 15.67 -4.07
N ASN A 360 10.26 15.46 -4.75
CA ASN A 360 10.05 16.01 -6.08
C ASN A 360 9.90 17.53 -6.06
N THR A 361 10.37 18.20 -7.11
CA THR A 361 10.40 19.66 -7.22
C THR A 361 9.51 20.19 -8.33
N GLU A 362 9.21 21.50 -8.30
CA GLU A 362 8.46 22.17 -9.37
C GLU A 362 9.23 22.15 -10.69
N GLU A 363 10.58 22.22 -10.65
CA GLU A 363 11.43 22.14 -11.83
C GLU A 363 11.33 20.76 -12.50
N GLU A 364 11.28 19.68 -11.72
CA GLU A 364 11.07 18.33 -12.23
C GLU A 364 9.70 18.22 -12.92
N ILE A 365 8.65 18.73 -12.29
CA ILE A 365 7.29 18.74 -12.84
C ILE A 365 7.23 19.53 -14.12
N ASN A 366 7.85 20.72 -14.18
CA ASN A 366 7.92 21.56 -15.39
C ASN A 366 8.68 20.84 -16.52
N HIS A 367 9.72 20.07 -16.20
CA HIS A 367 10.42 19.25 -17.18
C HIS A 367 9.51 18.16 -17.76
N VAL A 368 8.76 17.44 -16.93
CA VAL A 368 7.79 16.44 -17.37
C VAL A 368 6.75 17.07 -18.32
N LEU A 369 6.18 18.20 -17.94
CA LEU A 369 5.19 18.93 -18.74
C LEU A 369 5.74 19.42 -20.09
N LYS A 370 7.04 19.71 -20.17
CA LYS A 370 7.70 20.08 -21.44
C LYS A 370 7.92 18.88 -22.37
N VAL A 371 8.18 17.70 -21.80
CA VAL A 371 8.58 16.50 -22.54
C VAL A 371 7.39 15.64 -22.93
N LEU A 372 6.47 15.39 -22.01
CA LEU A 372 5.36 14.44 -22.16
C LEU A 372 4.47 14.72 -23.38
N PRO A 373 4.01 15.98 -23.68
CA PRO A 373 3.16 16.22 -24.86
C PRO A 373 3.86 15.89 -26.17
N LYS A 374 5.19 16.11 -26.25
CA LYS A 374 5.99 15.81 -27.44
C LYS A 374 6.07 14.30 -27.68
N ILE A 375 6.27 13.53 -26.61
CA ILE A 375 6.30 12.06 -26.67
C ILE A 375 4.93 11.53 -27.11
N VAL A 376 3.85 11.98 -26.48
CA VAL A 376 2.47 11.60 -26.84
C VAL A 376 2.19 11.89 -28.30
N GLY A 377 2.51 13.10 -28.77
CA GLY A 377 2.32 13.47 -30.18
C GLY A 377 3.14 12.65 -31.17
N LYS A 378 4.38 12.23 -30.78
CA LYS A 378 5.21 11.31 -31.56
C LYS A 378 4.61 9.90 -31.63
N LEU A 379 4.23 9.35 -30.48
CA LEU A 379 3.68 7.99 -30.38
C LEU A 379 2.36 7.88 -31.16
N ARG A 380 1.46 8.86 -31.06
CA ARG A 380 0.20 8.86 -31.81
C ARG A 380 0.38 8.87 -33.33
N LYS A 381 1.47 9.50 -33.85
CA LYS A 381 1.77 9.49 -35.29
C LYS A 381 2.14 8.11 -35.82
N ILE A 382 2.77 7.28 -34.99
CA ILE A 382 3.25 5.93 -35.36
C ILE A 382 2.35 4.82 -34.84
N SER A 383 1.34 5.15 -34.05
CA SER A 383 0.40 4.19 -33.47
C SER A 383 -0.43 3.50 -34.56
N PRO A 384 -0.60 2.17 -34.49
CA PRO A 384 -1.54 1.44 -35.34
C PRO A 384 -2.99 1.62 -34.88
N PHE A 385 -3.22 2.14 -33.67
CA PHE A 385 -4.55 2.38 -33.11
C PHE A 385 -5.03 3.78 -33.56
N LYS A 386 -6.00 3.85 -34.47
CA LYS A 386 -6.63 5.09 -34.94
C LYS A 386 -8.11 5.08 -34.63
#